data_4c2cf760c9593b8bc55b32c5857596e3
#
_entry.id   4c2cf760c9593b8bc55b32c5857596e3
#
_cell.length_a   1.000
_cell.length_b   1.000
_cell.length_c   1.000
_cell.angle_alpha   90.00
_cell.angle_beta   90.00
_cell.angle_gamma   90.00
#
_symmetry.space_group_name_H-M   'P 1'
#
loop_
_entity.id
_entity.type
_entity.pdbx_description
1 polymer ?
#
loop_
_entity_poly.entity_id
_entity_poly.type
_entity_poly.pdbx_seq_one_letter_code
_entity_poly.pdbx_strand_id
1 'polypeptide(L)'
;MEFKENEAIYLQIAAYVGDHILLEKWVLNEKIPSVRELAVELQVNPNTVMRAYEFLQGKEVIMNKRGIGFFVTLDAKEKIVAFRKERFLGQELPELFKTLRFLDINMDEINKRYEEFKIENK
;
A
#
# COMPACT_ATOMS: atom_id res chain seq x y z
N MET A 1 -15.40 -1.79 -2.26
CA MET A 1 -14.13 -2.22 -1.64
C MET A 1 -14.41 -2.95 -0.34
N GLU A 2 -13.85 -4.13 -0.19
CA GLU A 2 -13.98 -4.88 1.06
C GLU A 2 -12.78 -4.61 1.96
N PHE A 3 -13.03 -4.39 3.25
CA PHE A 3 -11.98 -4.07 4.20
C PHE A 3 -11.69 -5.25 5.12
N LYS A 4 -10.41 -5.47 5.41
CA LYS A 4 -9.96 -6.50 6.34
C LYS A 4 -10.18 -5.99 7.77
N GLU A 5 -10.60 -6.88 8.67
CA GLU A 5 -10.91 -6.52 10.04
C GLU A 5 -9.69 -6.17 10.89
N ASN A 6 -8.55 -6.77 10.61
CA ASN A 6 -7.34 -6.66 11.44
C ASN A 6 -6.37 -5.56 11.00
N GLU A 7 -6.80 -4.69 10.11
CA GLU A 7 -5.97 -3.60 9.62
C GLU A 7 -6.78 -2.30 9.62
N ALA A 8 -6.15 -1.20 10.00
CA ALA A 8 -6.81 0.11 10.02
C ALA A 8 -7.32 0.46 8.63
N ILE A 9 -8.55 0.95 8.55
CA ILE A 9 -9.19 1.27 7.25
C ILE A 9 -8.39 2.30 6.48
N TYR A 10 -7.85 3.33 7.14
CA TYR A 10 -7.09 4.36 6.43
C TYR A 10 -5.84 3.80 5.74
N LEU A 11 -5.22 2.78 6.31
CA LEU A 11 -4.06 2.12 5.68
C LEU A 11 -4.48 1.29 4.48
N GLN A 12 -5.66 0.69 4.52
CA GLN A 12 -6.20 -0.04 3.38
C GLN A 12 -6.55 0.91 2.24
N ILE A 13 -7.07 2.09 2.55
CA ILE A 13 -7.33 3.13 1.56
C ILE A 13 -6.02 3.64 0.96
N ALA A 14 -5.00 3.85 1.80
CA ALA A 14 -3.68 4.24 1.32
C ALA A 14 -3.09 3.19 0.36
N ALA A 15 -3.29 1.89 0.67
CA ALA A 15 -2.87 0.81 -0.21
C ALA A 15 -3.64 0.82 -1.54
N TYR A 16 -4.94 1.10 -1.50
CA TYR A 16 -5.77 1.25 -2.70
C TYR A 16 -5.22 2.34 -3.62
N VAL A 17 -4.91 3.52 -3.04
CA VAL A 17 -4.32 4.63 -3.79
C VAL A 17 -2.95 4.21 -4.35
N GLY A 18 -2.12 3.59 -3.52
CA GLY A 18 -0.80 3.12 -3.93
C GLY A 18 -0.88 2.15 -5.11
N ASP A 19 -1.85 1.23 -5.09
CA ASP A 19 -2.04 0.27 -6.19
C ASP A 19 -2.39 0.98 -7.49
N HIS A 20 -3.23 2.01 -7.44
CA HIS A 20 -3.58 2.80 -8.63
C HIS A 20 -2.35 3.50 -9.22
N ILE A 21 -1.45 3.96 -8.36
CA ILE A 21 -0.21 4.61 -8.81
C ILE A 21 0.75 3.56 -9.37
N LEU A 22 0.93 2.42 -8.70
CA LEU A 22 1.82 1.36 -9.16
C LEU A 22 1.38 0.77 -10.51
N LEU A 23 0.07 0.67 -10.72
CA LEU A 23 -0.51 0.16 -11.98
C LEU A 23 -0.65 1.25 -13.05
N GLU A 24 -0.15 2.45 -12.76
CA GLU A 24 -0.18 3.61 -13.67
C GLU A 24 -1.58 4.04 -14.08
N LYS A 25 -2.57 3.76 -13.25
CA LYS A 25 -3.92 4.29 -13.43
C LYS A 25 -3.99 5.76 -13.02
N TRP A 26 -3.16 6.15 -12.05
CA TRP A 26 -2.97 7.53 -11.63
C TRP A 26 -1.48 7.85 -11.80
N VAL A 27 -1.17 8.83 -12.61
CA VAL A 27 0.20 9.12 -13.02
C VAL A 27 0.66 10.51 -12.59
N LEU A 28 1.98 10.75 -12.67
CA LEU A 28 2.61 12.03 -12.35
C LEU A 28 1.86 13.19 -13.02
N ASN A 29 1.67 14.26 -12.25
CA ASN A 29 0.97 15.49 -12.66
C ASN A 29 -0.52 15.33 -12.92
N GLU A 30 -1.07 14.15 -12.71
CA GLU A 30 -2.50 13.93 -12.81
C GLU A 30 -3.17 14.22 -11.46
N LYS A 31 -4.27 14.96 -11.52
CA LYS A 31 -5.09 15.21 -10.34
C LYS A 31 -5.83 13.93 -9.97
N ILE A 32 -5.65 13.47 -8.75
CA ILE A 32 -6.35 12.29 -8.24
C ILE A 32 -7.67 12.72 -7.59
N PRO A 33 -8.60 11.78 -7.33
CA PRO A 33 -9.86 12.14 -6.69
C PRO A 33 -9.65 12.91 -5.38
N SER A 34 -10.53 13.87 -5.13
CA SER A 34 -10.52 14.59 -3.86
C SER A 34 -10.91 13.65 -2.72
N VAL A 35 -10.65 14.07 -1.48
CA VAL A 35 -11.06 13.31 -0.30
C VAL A 35 -12.55 12.98 -0.36
N ARG A 36 -13.40 13.95 -0.71
CA ARG A 36 -14.84 13.73 -0.77
C ARG A 36 -15.24 12.79 -1.90
N GLU A 37 -14.64 12.95 -3.07
CA GLU A 37 -14.92 12.08 -4.20
C GLU A 37 -14.55 10.63 -3.89
N LEU A 38 -13.38 10.40 -3.32
CA LEU A 38 -12.96 9.05 -2.97
C LEU A 38 -13.81 8.46 -1.86
N ALA A 39 -14.19 9.27 -0.87
CA ALA A 39 -15.08 8.83 0.21
C ALA A 39 -16.43 8.34 -0.32
N VAL A 40 -17.01 9.04 -1.28
CA VAL A 40 -18.26 8.62 -1.92
C VAL A 40 -18.04 7.32 -2.70
N GLU A 41 -16.98 7.27 -3.51
CA GLU A 41 -16.67 6.09 -4.32
C GLU A 41 -16.48 4.84 -3.47
N LEU A 42 -15.75 4.95 -2.36
CA LEU A 42 -15.46 3.80 -1.49
C LEU A 42 -16.50 3.62 -0.38
N GLN A 43 -17.46 4.51 -0.27
CA GLN A 43 -18.51 4.48 0.75
C GLN A 43 -17.91 4.45 2.16
N VAL A 44 -17.00 5.38 2.43
CA VAL A 44 -16.34 5.53 3.73
C VAL A 44 -16.44 6.96 4.21
N ASN A 45 -16.12 7.16 5.48
CA ASN A 45 -16.11 8.49 6.09
C ASN A 45 -15.00 9.34 5.45
N PRO A 46 -15.30 10.60 5.04
CA PRO A 46 -14.28 11.49 4.49
C PRO A 46 -13.07 11.70 5.41
N ASN A 47 -13.27 11.69 6.72
CA ASN A 47 -12.14 11.84 7.66
C ASN A 47 -11.18 10.66 7.57
N THR A 48 -11.68 9.47 7.26
CA THR A 48 -10.84 8.28 7.09
C THR A 48 -10.00 8.41 5.81
N VAL A 49 -10.60 8.91 4.73
CA VAL A 49 -9.87 9.20 3.48
C VAL A 49 -8.83 10.29 3.72
N MET A 50 -9.19 11.35 4.45
CA MET A 50 -8.25 12.42 4.78
C MET A 50 -7.03 11.85 5.51
N ARG A 51 -7.25 10.97 6.47
CA ARG A 51 -6.15 10.33 7.20
C ARG A 51 -5.25 9.50 6.27
N ALA A 52 -5.85 8.80 5.30
CA ALA A 52 -5.10 8.06 4.29
C ALA A 52 -4.24 9.01 3.44
N TYR A 53 -4.82 10.14 3.02
CA TYR A 53 -4.11 11.13 2.22
C TYR A 53 -2.99 11.80 3.02
N GLU A 54 -3.21 12.08 4.29
CA GLU A 54 -2.16 12.61 5.16
C GLU A 54 -0.99 11.63 5.29
N PHE A 55 -1.31 10.34 5.43
CA PHE A 55 -0.30 9.29 5.49
C PHE A 55 0.53 9.27 4.18
N LEU A 56 -0.14 9.29 3.03
CA LEU A 56 0.52 9.28 1.73
C LEU A 56 1.34 10.54 1.47
N GLN A 57 0.84 11.69 1.93
CA GLN A 57 1.59 12.95 1.89
C GLN A 57 2.86 12.87 2.75
N GLY A 58 2.74 12.29 3.93
CA GLY A 58 3.89 12.07 4.82
C GLY A 58 4.95 11.17 4.20
N LYS A 59 4.53 10.24 3.35
CA LYS A 59 5.44 9.37 2.58
C LYS A 59 5.89 10.00 1.27
N GLU A 60 5.43 11.22 0.99
CA GLU A 60 5.76 11.97 -0.23
C GLU A 60 5.32 11.28 -1.52
N VAL A 61 4.23 10.50 -1.44
CA VAL A 61 3.64 9.80 -2.59
C VAL A 61 2.66 10.70 -3.33
N ILE A 62 1.93 11.53 -2.59
CA ILE A 62 1.03 12.52 -3.17
C ILE A 62 1.35 13.89 -2.57
N MET A 63 0.93 14.95 -3.27
CA MET A 63 1.12 16.31 -2.81
C MET A 63 -0.17 17.09 -2.98
N ASN A 64 -0.45 17.97 -2.04
CA ASN A 64 -1.58 18.87 -2.12
C ASN A 64 -1.15 20.17 -2.79
N LYS A 65 -1.78 20.50 -3.92
CA LYS A 65 -1.61 21.82 -4.53
C LYS A 65 -2.77 22.66 -4.05
N ARG A 66 -2.48 23.58 -3.14
CA ARG A 66 -3.47 24.39 -2.45
C ARG A 66 -4.44 25.05 -3.41
N GLY A 67 -5.74 24.84 -3.17
CA GLY A 67 -6.81 25.39 -4.01
C GLY A 67 -7.06 24.63 -5.30
N ILE A 68 -6.25 23.60 -5.61
CA ILE A 68 -6.40 22.81 -6.83
C ILE A 68 -6.74 21.36 -6.53
N GLY A 69 -5.96 20.68 -5.65
CA GLY A 69 -6.22 19.32 -5.28
C GLY A 69 -4.96 18.51 -5.05
N PHE A 70 -5.11 17.19 -5.03
CA PHE A 70 -3.99 16.27 -4.79
C PHE A 70 -3.48 15.70 -6.10
N PHE A 71 -2.17 15.52 -6.16
CA PHE A 71 -1.46 15.06 -7.36
C PHE A 71 -0.43 14.00 -6.97
N VAL A 72 -0.13 13.11 -7.92
CA VAL A 72 0.93 12.11 -7.75
C VAL A 72 2.29 12.81 -7.84
N THR A 73 3.18 12.51 -6.91
CA THR A 73 4.52 13.12 -6.89
C THR A 73 5.48 12.44 -7.85
N LEU A 74 6.58 13.13 -8.16
CA LEU A 74 7.71 12.51 -8.83
C LEU A 74 8.24 11.38 -7.94
N ASP A 75 8.67 10.28 -8.51
CA ASP A 75 9.20 9.11 -7.79
C ASP A 75 8.19 8.43 -6.84
N ALA A 76 6.89 8.66 -7.05
CA ALA A 76 5.84 8.07 -6.21
C ALA A 76 5.92 6.54 -6.16
N LYS A 77 6.15 5.89 -7.30
CA LYS A 77 6.25 4.43 -7.38
C LYS A 77 7.39 3.90 -6.52
N GLU A 78 8.56 4.47 -6.65
CA GLU A 78 9.74 4.08 -5.90
C GLU A 78 9.52 4.25 -4.40
N LYS A 79 8.86 5.33 -4.02
CA LYS A 79 8.55 5.61 -2.61
C LYS A 79 7.53 4.61 -2.06
N ILE A 80 6.51 4.26 -2.84
CA ILE A 80 5.54 3.24 -2.43
C ILE A 80 6.23 1.90 -2.22
N VAL A 81 7.05 1.46 -3.17
CA VAL A 81 7.78 0.19 -3.07
C VAL A 81 8.69 0.22 -1.83
N ALA A 82 9.38 1.34 -1.61
CA ALA A 82 10.31 1.46 -0.49
C ALA A 82 9.60 1.28 0.86
N PHE A 83 8.50 2.00 1.11
CA PHE A 83 7.85 1.88 2.40
C PHE A 83 7.10 0.55 2.57
N ARG A 84 6.57 -0.05 1.49
CA ARG A 84 5.96 -1.39 1.54
C ARG A 84 7.01 -2.45 1.86
N LYS A 85 8.20 -2.33 1.27
CA LYS A 85 9.33 -3.22 1.54
C LYS A 85 9.78 -3.11 2.99
N GLU A 86 9.92 -1.89 3.49
CA GLU A 86 10.31 -1.64 4.88
C GLU A 86 9.30 -2.24 5.85
N ARG A 87 8.01 -2.04 5.59
CA ARG A 87 6.93 -2.60 6.42
C ARG A 87 6.93 -4.13 6.38
N PHE A 88 7.09 -4.71 5.19
CA PHE A 88 7.13 -6.17 5.06
C PHE A 88 8.30 -6.75 5.86
N LEU A 89 9.50 -6.25 5.63
CA LEU A 89 10.70 -6.79 6.28
C LEU A 89 10.71 -6.55 7.79
N GLY A 90 10.14 -5.43 8.24
CA GLY A 90 10.15 -5.06 9.65
C GLY A 90 8.99 -5.60 10.47
N GLN A 91 7.87 -5.91 9.85
CA GLN A 91 6.66 -6.32 10.56
C GLN A 91 6.13 -7.69 10.14
N GLU A 92 5.90 -7.90 8.86
CA GLU A 92 5.32 -9.16 8.38
C GLU A 92 6.32 -10.31 8.39
N LEU A 93 7.57 -10.05 8.02
CA LEU A 93 8.59 -11.11 8.00
C LEU A 93 8.89 -11.65 9.40
N PRO A 94 9.05 -10.83 10.45
CA PRO A 94 9.20 -11.39 11.80
C PRO A 94 8.04 -12.25 12.26
N GLU A 95 6.81 -11.90 11.89
CA GLU A 95 5.64 -12.73 12.20
C GLU A 95 5.70 -14.06 11.45
N LEU A 96 6.14 -14.04 10.20
CA LEU A 96 6.37 -15.26 9.43
C LEU A 96 7.40 -16.15 10.14
N PHE A 97 8.50 -15.58 10.60
CA PHE A 97 9.53 -16.32 11.32
C PHE A 97 8.99 -17.00 12.57
N LYS A 98 8.13 -16.32 13.34
CA LYS A 98 7.48 -16.92 14.51
C LYS A 98 6.63 -18.13 14.11
N THR A 99 5.89 -18.01 13.01
CA THR A 99 5.06 -19.09 12.50
C THR A 99 5.91 -20.29 12.07
N LEU A 100 6.99 -20.04 11.33
CA LEU A 100 7.91 -21.10 10.89
C LEU A 100 8.49 -21.86 12.09
N ARG A 101 8.88 -21.10 13.11
CA ARG A 101 9.46 -21.69 14.31
C ARG A 101 8.44 -22.51 15.06
N PHE A 102 7.21 -21.99 15.19
CA PHE A 102 6.12 -22.71 15.88
C PHE A 102 5.75 -24.01 15.16
N LEU A 103 5.75 -24.01 13.84
CA LEU A 103 5.39 -25.17 13.01
C LEU A 103 6.58 -26.07 12.69
N ASP A 104 7.77 -25.73 13.18
CA ASP A 104 9.00 -26.48 12.92
C ASP A 104 9.30 -26.62 11.41
N ILE A 105 9.14 -25.51 10.68
CA ILE A 105 9.45 -25.43 9.25
C ILE A 105 10.77 -24.70 9.10
N ASN A 106 11.75 -25.31 8.40
CA ASN A 106 13.03 -24.65 8.18
C ASN A 106 13.03 -23.83 6.89
N MET A 107 14.02 -22.96 6.75
CA MET A 107 14.11 -22.06 5.60
C MET A 107 14.38 -22.79 4.28
N ASP A 108 14.95 -23.98 4.33
CA ASP A 108 15.20 -24.76 3.11
C ASP A 108 13.89 -25.09 2.40
N GLU A 109 12.86 -25.46 3.19
CA GLU A 109 11.52 -25.73 2.66
C GLU A 109 10.90 -24.45 2.05
N ILE A 110 11.10 -23.32 2.70
CA ILE A 110 10.58 -22.03 2.21
C ILE A 110 11.30 -21.63 0.92
N ASN A 111 12.63 -21.79 0.87
CA ASN A 111 13.42 -21.49 -0.34
C ASN A 111 12.96 -22.33 -1.51
N LYS A 112 12.73 -23.63 -1.28
CA LYS A 112 12.28 -24.54 -2.32
C LYS A 112 10.94 -24.09 -2.90
N ARG A 113 9.99 -23.76 -2.03
CA ARG A 113 8.66 -23.31 -2.45
C ARG A 113 8.73 -21.98 -3.17
N TYR A 114 9.62 -21.09 -2.75
CA TYR A 114 9.80 -19.80 -3.41
C TYR A 114 10.35 -19.96 -4.82
N GLU A 115 11.33 -20.85 -5.02
CA GLU A 115 11.87 -21.12 -6.35
C GLU A 115 10.82 -21.71 -7.28
N GLU A 116 10.01 -22.65 -6.78
CA GLU A 116 8.89 -23.21 -7.55
C GLU A 116 7.87 -22.14 -7.92
N PHE A 117 7.54 -21.26 -6.97
CA PHE A 117 6.61 -20.14 -7.19
C PHE A 117 7.10 -19.22 -8.30
N LYS A 118 8.40 -18.88 -8.30
CA LYS A 118 8.98 -18.01 -9.34
C LYS A 118 8.89 -18.62 -10.73
N ILE A 119 9.04 -19.92 -10.83
CA ILE A 119 8.93 -20.63 -12.11
C ILE A 119 7.49 -20.60 -12.63
N GLU A 120 6.52 -20.84 -11.75
CA GLU A 120 5.09 -20.86 -12.10
C GLU A 120 4.52 -19.47 -12.39
N ASN A 121 5.10 -18.42 -11.80
CA ASN A 121 4.56 -17.05 -11.84
C ASN A 121 5.53 -16.06 -12.46
N LYS A 122 6.11 -16.42 -13.59
CA LYS A 122 6.98 -15.51 -14.33
C LYS A 122 6.21 -14.33 -14.90
#